data_59cb4caa731a69bd52edfe893474a0f4
#
_entry.id   59cb4caa731a69bd52edfe893474a0f4
#
_cell.length_a   1.000
_cell.length_b   1.000
_cell.length_c   1.000
_cell.angle_alpha   90.00
_cell.angle_beta   90.00
_cell.angle_gamma   90.00
#
_symmetry.space_group_name_H-M   'P 1'
#
loop_
_entity.id
_entity.type
_entity.pdbx_description
1 polymer ?
#
loop_
_entity_poly.entity_id
_entity_poly.type
_entity_poly.pdbx_seq_one_letter_code
_entity_poly.pdbx_strand_id
1 'polypeptide(L)'
;MAVNLILIIFAVERAITITKASGKGRINVFVKNLQGLLATDKIEDAIVACDKQKGSLANVMKAGLLRYRSLQHDPNLIKDQKILALQKEFEEATALELPMLSRNLVILSTIASISVLIGLLGTVLGMIRAFGALAQAGSPDALALATGISEALINTAFGIAGSLIAIVLYNSFSTRIDNFTYKIDEAGFSLVQSFAATTK
;
A
#
# COMPACT_ATOMS: atom_id res chain seq x y z
N MET A 1 15.85 18.14 7.46
CA MET A 1 15.91 18.15 5.98
C MET A 1 15.99 16.74 5.39
N ALA A 2 16.99 15.91 5.73
CA ALA A 2 17.15 14.56 5.16
C ALA A 2 15.90 13.66 5.31
N VAL A 3 15.27 13.63 6.48
CA VAL A 3 14.07 12.80 6.74
C VAL A 3 12.90 13.19 5.83
N ASN A 4 12.69 14.49 5.60
CA ASN A 4 11.62 14.96 4.71
C ASN A 4 11.88 14.60 3.23
N LEU A 5 13.15 14.55 2.81
CA LEU A 5 13.52 14.10 1.47
C LEU A 5 13.24 12.59 1.30
N ILE A 6 13.60 11.79 2.30
CA ILE A 6 13.28 10.35 2.33
C ILE A 6 11.76 10.14 2.29
N LEU A 7 10.99 10.92 3.06
CA LEU A 7 9.53 10.88 3.05
C LEU A 7 8.97 11.08 1.63
N ILE A 8 9.46 12.10 0.91
CA ILE A 8 8.99 12.39 -0.46
C ILE A 8 9.31 11.22 -1.40
N ILE A 9 10.51 10.66 -1.32
CA ILE A 9 10.93 9.53 -2.16
C ILE A 9 9.99 8.34 -1.96
N PHE A 10 9.73 7.93 -0.71
CA PHE A 10 8.86 6.81 -0.42
C PHE A 10 7.38 7.11 -0.72
N ALA A 11 6.93 8.34 -0.54
CA ALA A 11 5.58 8.76 -0.91
C ALA A 11 5.35 8.63 -2.43
N VAL A 12 6.29 9.10 -3.23
CA VAL A 12 6.21 8.99 -4.70
C VAL A 12 6.29 7.53 -5.14
N GLU A 13 7.21 6.75 -4.57
CA GLU A 13 7.34 5.31 -4.85
C GLU A 13 6.03 4.57 -4.54
N ARG A 14 5.40 4.84 -3.39
CA ARG A 14 4.13 4.23 -3.01
C ARG A 14 2.99 4.64 -3.93
N ALA A 15 2.88 5.92 -4.28
CA ALA A 15 1.87 6.40 -5.21
C ALA A 15 1.97 5.68 -6.57
N ILE A 16 3.18 5.51 -7.10
CA ILE A 16 3.43 4.81 -8.37
C ILE A 16 3.08 3.33 -8.24
N THR A 17 3.49 2.66 -7.17
CA THR A 17 3.26 1.22 -6.95
C THR A 17 1.77 0.91 -6.82
N ILE A 18 1.03 1.66 -6.00
CA ILE A 18 -0.42 1.45 -5.82
C ILE A 18 -1.18 1.76 -7.12
N THR A 19 -0.76 2.78 -7.86
CA THR A 19 -1.38 3.10 -9.15
C THR A 19 -1.13 1.99 -10.19
N LYS A 20 0.07 1.43 -10.24
CA LYS A 20 0.39 0.29 -11.12
C LYS A 20 -0.37 -0.97 -10.72
N ALA A 21 -0.55 -1.22 -9.42
CA ALA A 21 -1.31 -2.37 -8.91
C ALA A 21 -2.79 -2.31 -9.27
N SER A 22 -3.35 -1.12 -9.43
CA SER A 22 -4.72 -0.92 -9.92
C SER A 22 -4.92 -1.34 -11.40
N GLY A 23 -3.83 -1.52 -12.15
CA GLY A 23 -3.86 -1.91 -13.56
C GLY A 23 -4.34 -0.80 -14.49
N LYS A 24 -4.86 -1.19 -15.65
CA LYS A 24 -5.34 -0.27 -16.69
C LYS A 24 -6.86 -0.08 -16.59
N GLY A 25 -7.31 1.14 -16.34
CA GLY A 25 -8.73 1.48 -16.30
C GLY A 25 -9.36 1.44 -14.90
N ARG A 26 -10.69 1.47 -14.87
CA ARG A 26 -11.46 1.51 -13.61
C ARG A 26 -11.71 0.09 -13.10
N ILE A 27 -11.20 -0.23 -11.93
CA ILE A 27 -11.36 -1.54 -11.28
C ILE A 27 -12.83 -1.97 -11.20
N ASN A 28 -13.74 -1.06 -10.83
CA ASN A 28 -15.18 -1.38 -10.72
C ASN A 28 -15.80 -1.81 -12.06
N VAL A 29 -15.36 -1.24 -13.17
CA VAL A 29 -15.81 -1.64 -14.51
C VAL A 29 -15.26 -3.01 -14.88
N PHE A 30 -14.00 -3.25 -14.55
CA PHE A 30 -13.37 -4.55 -14.77
C PHE A 30 -14.07 -5.67 -13.97
N VAL A 31 -14.31 -5.46 -12.67
CA VAL A 31 -15.01 -6.46 -11.82
C VAL A 31 -16.41 -6.77 -12.38
N LYS A 32 -17.20 -5.76 -12.74
CA LYS A 32 -18.53 -5.96 -13.35
C LYS A 32 -18.47 -6.72 -14.68
N ASN A 33 -17.49 -6.38 -15.53
CA ASN A 33 -17.28 -7.09 -16.79
C ASN A 33 -16.92 -8.56 -16.55
N LEU A 34 -16.02 -8.80 -15.59
CA LEU A 34 -15.61 -10.14 -15.21
C LEU A 34 -16.79 -10.97 -14.67
N GLN A 35 -17.61 -10.40 -13.80
CA GLN A 35 -18.83 -11.03 -13.28
C GLN A 35 -19.80 -11.38 -14.42
N GLY A 36 -19.99 -10.50 -15.40
CA GLY A 36 -20.82 -10.76 -16.59
C GLY A 36 -20.27 -11.90 -17.47
N LEU A 37 -18.96 -11.99 -17.65
CA LEU A 37 -18.32 -13.07 -18.40
C LEU A 37 -18.44 -14.41 -17.65
N LEU A 38 -18.28 -14.41 -16.33
CA LEU A 38 -18.45 -15.59 -15.49
C LEU A 38 -19.91 -16.10 -15.51
N ALA A 39 -20.87 -15.20 -15.45
CA ALA A 39 -22.29 -15.57 -15.49
C ALA A 39 -22.69 -16.22 -16.83
N THR A 40 -21.93 -15.97 -17.90
CA THR A 40 -22.14 -16.59 -19.24
C THR A 40 -21.16 -17.71 -19.56
N ASP A 41 -20.40 -18.20 -18.55
CA ASP A 41 -19.38 -19.27 -18.65
C ASP A 41 -18.30 -19.01 -19.73
N LYS A 42 -18.00 -17.72 -20.00
CA LYS A 42 -16.97 -17.29 -20.95
C LYS A 42 -15.61 -17.16 -20.28
N ILE A 43 -15.04 -18.27 -19.83
CA ILE A 43 -13.81 -18.29 -19.04
C ILE A 43 -12.60 -17.78 -19.83
N GLU A 44 -12.46 -18.13 -21.11
CA GLU A 44 -11.34 -17.67 -21.93
C GLU A 44 -11.38 -16.16 -22.15
N ASP A 45 -12.56 -15.59 -22.38
CA ASP A 45 -12.74 -14.14 -22.52
C ASP A 45 -12.42 -13.42 -21.19
N ALA A 46 -12.75 -14.03 -20.05
CA ALA A 46 -12.42 -13.54 -18.72
C ALA A 46 -10.90 -13.51 -18.49
N ILE A 47 -10.17 -14.56 -18.90
CA ILE A 47 -8.70 -14.62 -18.83
C ILE A 47 -8.08 -13.52 -19.69
N VAL A 48 -8.57 -13.34 -20.92
CA VAL A 48 -8.10 -12.26 -21.82
C VAL A 48 -8.39 -10.88 -21.25
N ALA A 49 -9.52 -10.70 -20.56
CA ALA A 49 -9.86 -9.46 -19.89
C ALA A 49 -8.86 -9.15 -18.73
N CYS A 50 -8.44 -10.18 -17.99
CA CYS A 50 -7.40 -10.04 -16.95
C CYS A 50 -6.05 -9.61 -17.57
N ASP A 51 -5.64 -10.20 -18.68
CA ASP A 51 -4.40 -9.85 -19.38
C ASP A 51 -4.38 -8.41 -19.92
N LYS A 52 -5.53 -7.88 -20.30
CA LYS A 52 -5.70 -6.48 -20.72
C LYS A 52 -5.69 -5.51 -19.54
N GLN A 53 -6.35 -5.87 -18.45
CA GLN A 53 -6.45 -5.04 -17.25
C GLN A 53 -5.09 -4.86 -16.57
N LYS A 54 -4.34 -5.94 -16.40
CA LYS A 54 -3.07 -5.99 -15.63
C LYS A 54 -3.27 -5.55 -14.17
N GLY A 55 -2.19 -5.64 -13.37
CA GLY A 55 -2.22 -5.29 -11.96
C GLY A 55 -2.65 -6.44 -11.04
N SER A 56 -2.54 -6.23 -9.73
CA SER A 56 -2.67 -7.31 -8.73
C SER A 56 -4.04 -7.98 -8.73
N LEU A 57 -5.13 -7.21 -8.86
CA LEU A 57 -6.47 -7.79 -8.97
C LEU A 57 -6.59 -8.73 -10.19
N ALA A 58 -6.08 -8.28 -11.34
CA ALA A 58 -6.13 -9.09 -12.56
C ALA A 58 -5.27 -10.35 -12.45
N ASN A 59 -4.11 -10.28 -11.77
CA ASN A 59 -3.24 -11.43 -11.52
C ASN A 59 -3.94 -12.48 -10.65
N VAL A 60 -4.53 -12.06 -9.52
CA VAL A 60 -5.27 -12.94 -8.62
C VAL A 60 -6.46 -13.58 -9.33
N MET A 61 -7.26 -12.80 -10.05
CA MET A 61 -8.41 -13.30 -10.79
C MET A 61 -7.99 -14.26 -11.91
N LYS A 62 -6.88 -13.99 -12.59
CA LYS A 62 -6.33 -14.88 -13.63
C LYS A 62 -5.89 -16.21 -13.04
N ALA A 63 -5.22 -16.24 -11.89
CA ALA A 63 -4.84 -17.48 -11.20
C ALA A 63 -6.08 -18.31 -10.88
N GLY A 64 -7.11 -17.71 -10.27
CA GLY A 64 -8.37 -18.37 -9.99
C GLY A 64 -9.09 -18.89 -11.24
N LEU A 65 -9.10 -18.12 -12.34
CA LEU A 65 -9.72 -18.54 -13.61
C LEU A 65 -8.98 -19.70 -14.28
N LEU A 66 -7.65 -19.72 -14.23
CA LEU A 66 -6.86 -20.84 -14.74
C LEU A 66 -7.13 -22.10 -13.92
N ARG A 67 -7.25 -21.97 -12.60
CA ARG A 67 -7.63 -23.08 -11.72
C ARG A 67 -9.05 -23.54 -12.00
N TYR A 68 -10.00 -22.62 -12.13
CA TYR A 68 -11.38 -22.90 -12.54
C TYR A 68 -11.42 -23.79 -13.77
N ARG A 69 -10.72 -23.36 -14.85
CA ARG A 69 -10.65 -24.12 -16.12
C ARG A 69 -10.11 -25.54 -15.93
N SER A 70 -9.08 -25.72 -15.11
CA SER A 70 -8.50 -27.04 -14.85
C SER A 70 -9.44 -27.95 -14.07
N LEU A 71 -10.16 -27.40 -13.08
CA LEU A 71 -11.07 -28.16 -12.22
C LEU A 71 -12.39 -28.53 -12.93
N GLN A 72 -12.84 -27.73 -13.89
CA GLN A 72 -14.09 -27.98 -14.62
C GLN A 72 -14.06 -29.36 -15.31
N HIS A 73 -12.92 -29.76 -15.84
CA HIS A 73 -12.75 -31.00 -16.60
C HIS A 73 -12.10 -32.14 -15.79
N ASP A 74 -11.86 -31.98 -14.49
CA ASP A 74 -11.25 -33.03 -13.67
C ASP A 74 -12.31 -34.04 -13.21
N PRO A 75 -12.22 -35.31 -13.63
CA PRO A 75 -13.20 -36.35 -13.27
C PRO A 75 -12.93 -36.93 -11.88
N ASN A 76 -11.75 -36.68 -11.27
CA ASN A 76 -11.33 -37.32 -10.02
C ASN A 76 -11.83 -36.59 -8.76
N LEU A 77 -12.29 -35.35 -8.92
CA LEU A 77 -12.71 -34.50 -7.81
C LEU A 77 -14.24 -34.35 -7.79
N ILE A 78 -14.83 -34.51 -6.61
CA ILE A 78 -16.23 -34.18 -6.39
C ILE A 78 -16.40 -32.65 -6.28
N LYS A 79 -17.62 -32.16 -6.48
CA LYS A 79 -17.98 -30.73 -6.52
C LYS A 79 -17.39 -29.95 -5.36
N ASP A 80 -17.58 -30.42 -4.12
CA ASP A 80 -17.11 -29.71 -2.92
C ASP A 80 -15.60 -29.62 -2.86
N GLN A 81 -14.88 -30.64 -3.32
CA GLN A 81 -13.42 -30.62 -3.41
C GLN A 81 -12.92 -29.62 -4.47
N LYS A 82 -13.63 -29.53 -5.59
CA LYS A 82 -13.32 -28.52 -6.63
C LYS A 82 -13.51 -27.10 -6.13
N ILE A 83 -14.61 -26.84 -5.42
CA ILE A 83 -14.88 -25.52 -4.82
C ILE A 83 -13.79 -25.17 -3.80
N LEU A 84 -13.45 -26.09 -2.90
CA LEU A 84 -12.40 -25.86 -1.91
C LEU A 84 -11.02 -25.63 -2.56
N ALA A 85 -10.69 -26.38 -3.61
CA ALA A 85 -9.44 -26.19 -4.36
C ALA A 85 -9.38 -24.82 -5.06
N LEU A 86 -10.50 -24.34 -5.58
CA LEU A 86 -10.58 -23.00 -6.17
C LEU A 86 -10.45 -21.89 -5.14
N GLN A 87 -11.11 -22.04 -3.97
CA GLN A 87 -10.98 -21.08 -2.87
C GLN A 87 -9.54 -20.98 -2.39
N LYS A 88 -8.89 -22.14 -2.20
CA LYS A 88 -7.50 -22.19 -1.77
C LYS A 88 -6.55 -21.52 -2.76
N GLU A 89 -6.71 -21.76 -4.04
CA GLU A 89 -5.92 -21.11 -5.10
C GLU A 89 -6.07 -19.58 -5.05
N PHE A 90 -7.32 -19.11 -4.83
CA PHE A 90 -7.61 -17.70 -4.74
C PHE A 90 -6.96 -17.07 -3.50
N GLU A 91 -7.04 -17.75 -2.33
CA GLU A 91 -6.40 -17.31 -1.08
C GLU A 91 -4.88 -17.26 -1.24
N GLU A 92 -4.28 -18.28 -1.83
CA GLU A 92 -2.82 -18.33 -2.09
C GLU A 92 -2.38 -17.21 -3.04
N ALA A 93 -3.09 -17.00 -4.15
CA ALA A 93 -2.79 -15.92 -5.08
C ALA A 93 -2.92 -14.54 -4.43
N THR A 94 -3.94 -14.34 -3.60
CA THR A 94 -4.15 -13.10 -2.83
C THR A 94 -3.03 -12.89 -1.82
N ALA A 95 -2.65 -13.94 -1.08
CA ALA A 95 -1.56 -13.89 -0.10
C ALA A 95 -0.18 -13.55 -0.72
N LEU A 96 0.02 -13.84 -2.00
CA LEU A 96 1.24 -13.48 -2.72
C LEU A 96 1.24 -12.02 -3.20
N GLU A 97 0.09 -11.49 -3.61
CA GLU A 97 -0.04 -10.14 -4.17
C GLU A 97 -0.13 -9.04 -3.09
N LEU A 98 -0.85 -9.27 -1.99
CA LEU A 98 -1.10 -8.25 -0.97
C LEU A 98 0.16 -7.73 -0.27
N PRO A 99 1.16 -8.56 0.09
CA PRO A 99 2.38 -8.06 0.73
C PRO A 99 3.16 -7.09 -0.15
N MET A 100 3.06 -7.22 -1.48
CA MET A 100 3.71 -6.29 -2.41
C MET A 100 3.07 -4.89 -2.35
N LEU A 101 1.79 -4.79 -2.04
CA LEU A 101 1.06 -3.54 -1.91
C LEU A 101 1.39 -2.83 -0.59
N SER A 102 1.48 -3.57 0.51
CA SER A 102 1.77 -3.02 1.84
C SER A 102 3.27 -2.83 2.12
N ARG A 103 4.11 -3.35 1.27
CA ARG A 103 5.59 -3.27 1.38
C ARG A 103 6.05 -1.87 1.73
N ASN A 104 6.84 -1.28 2.16
CA ASN A 104 7.32 0.09 2.39
C ASN A 104 6.31 1.06 3.08
N LEU A 105 5.06 0.67 3.36
CA LEU A 105 4.17 1.49 4.19
C LEU A 105 4.72 1.65 5.62
N VAL A 106 5.38 0.62 6.13
CA VAL A 106 6.04 0.64 7.43
C VAL A 106 7.08 1.77 7.51
N ILE A 107 7.74 2.10 6.40
CA ILE A 107 8.72 3.21 6.36
C ILE A 107 8.01 4.55 6.58
N LEU A 108 6.84 4.77 5.96
CA LEU A 108 6.07 5.99 6.16
C LEU A 108 5.58 6.12 7.62
N SER A 109 5.10 5.03 8.24
CA SER A 109 4.68 5.05 9.64
C SER A 109 5.87 5.27 10.59
N THR A 110 7.04 4.71 10.27
CA THR A 110 8.28 4.95 11.02
C THR A 110 8.71 6.41 10.90
N ILE A 111 8.70 7.00 9.70
CA ILE A 111 9.02 8.42 9.50
C ILE A 111 8.04 9.30 10.28
N ALA A 112 6.75 8.94 10.30
CA ALA A 112 5.74 9.65 11.08
C ALA A 112 6.11 9.75 12.56
N SER A 113 6.65 8.68 13.13
CA SER A 113 7.03 8.64 14.54
C SER A 113 8.39 9.31 14.81
N ILE A 114 9.41 9.00 14.00
CA ILE A 114 10.78 9.45 14.26
C ILE A 114 11.02 10.91 13.84
N SER A 115 10.23 11.47 12.92
CA SER A 115 10.45 12.83 12.41
C SER A 115 10.36 13.87 13.53
N VAL A 116 9.37 13.76 14.41
CA VAL A 116 9.23 14.65 15.59
C VAL A 116 10.41 14.47 16.54
N LEU A 117 10.82 13.22 16.81
CA LEU A 117 11.94 12.93 17.71
C LEU A 117 13.26 13.51 17.18
N ILE A 118 13.50 13.43 15.88
CA ILE A 118 14.68 14.03 15.25
C ILE A 118 14.59 15.57 15.32
N GLY A 119 13.41 16.14 15.11
CA GLY A 119 13.18 17.58 15.31
C GLY A 119 13.48 18.03 16.73
N LEU A 120 12.97 17.29 17.72
CA LEU A 120 13.23 17.56 19.15
C LEU A 120 14.71 17.40 19.50
N LEU A 121 15.39 16.38 18.97
CA LEU A 121 16.84 16.22 19.14
C LEU A 121 17.58 17.43 18.58
N GLY A 122 17.13 17.95 17.45
CA GLY A 122 17.68 19.17 16.83
C GLY A 122 17.56 20.40 17.74
N THR A 123 16.45 20.56 18.47
CA THR A 123 16.32 21.65 19.47
C THR A 123 17.29 21.46 20.64
N VAL A 124 17.39 20.26 21.19
CA VAL A 124 18.30 19.98 22.30
C VAL A 124 19.75 20.31 21.92
N LEU A 125 20.20 19.83 20.76
CA LEU A 125 21.57 20.10 20.27
C LEU A 125 21.79 21.57 19.93
N GLY A 126 20.79 22.25 19.37
CA GLY A 126 20.86 23.69 19.09
C GLY A 126 20.97 24.53 20.36
N MET A 127 20.18 24.21 21.37
CA MET A 127 20.26 24.89 22.69
C MET A 127 21.58 24.64 23.38
N ILE A 128 22.12 23.39 23.37
CA ILE A 128 23.45 23.10 23.94
C ILE A 128 24.52 23.95 23.30
N ARG A 129 24.50 24.11 21.95
CA ARG A 129 25.46 24.95 21.23
C ARG A 129 25.29 26.44 21.60
N ALA A 130 24.06 26.93 21.65
CA ALA A 130 23.75 28.33 21.96
C ALA A 130 24.25 28.73 23.36
N PHE A 131 23.96 27.91 24.37
CA PHE A 131 24.44 28.15 25.74
C PHE A 131 25.93 27.89 25.91
N GLY A 132 26.50 26.93 25.16
CA GLY A 132 27.96 26.68 25.16
C GLY A 132 28.74 27.87 24.60
N ALA A 133 28.26 28.52 23.55
CA ALA A 133 28.86 29.76 23.01
C ALA A 133 28.78 30.92 24.01
N LEU A 134 27.67 31.07 24.71
CA LEU A 134 27.48 32.08 25.73
C LEU A 134 28.47 31.91 26.90
N ALA A 135 28.74 30.68 27.34
CA ALA A 135 29.65 30.38 28.44
C ALA A 135 31.13 30.67 28.11
N GLN A 136 31.52 30.60 26.81
CA GLN A 136 32.91 30.82 26.39
C GLN A 136 33.24 32.27 26.06
N ALA A 137 32.26 33.09 25.72
CA ALA A 137 32.49 34.42 25.18
C ALA A 137 32.91 35.49 26.20
N GLY A 138 32.90 35.21 27.51
CA GLY A 138 33.25 36.14 28.56
C GLY A 138 32.32 37.37 28.68
N SER A 139 31.59 37.70 27.65
CA SER A 139 30.47 38.65 27.62
C SER A 139 29.27 38.04 26.89
N PRO A 140 28.02 38.28 27.35
CA PRO A 140 26.83 37.70 26.74
C PRO A 140 26.63 38.21 25.29
N ASP A 141 26.82 37.33 24.30
CA ASP A 141 26.41 37.61 22.91
C ASP A 141 24.95 37.20 22.73
N ALA A 142 24.07 38.14 22.98
CA ALA A 142 22.63 37.95 22.84
C ALA A 142 22.20 37.60 21.43
N LEU A 143 22.93 38.03 20.39
CA LEU A 143 22.62 37.74 19.00
C LEU A 143 22.96 36.29 18.67
N ALA A 144 24.11 35.77 19.08
CA ALA A 144 24.49 34.37 18.88
C ALA A 144 23.52 33.43 19.61
N LEU A 145 23.10 33.77 20.83
CA LEU A 145 22.09 33.03 21.59
C LEU A 145 20.73 32.99 20.83
N ALA A 146 20.24 34.14 20.42
CA ALA A 146 18.96 34.24 19.69
C ALA A 146 18.98 33.46 18.38
N THR A 147 20.09 33.49 17.64
CA THR A 147 20.28 32.74 16.41
C THR A 147 20.24 31.23 16.67
N GLY A 148 20.97 30.73 17.66
CA GLY A 148 20.99 29.31 18.01
C GLY A 148 19.63 28.79 18.48
N ILE A 149 18.87 29.60 19.24
CA ILE A 149 17.49 29.26 19.63
C ILE A 149 16.59 29.21 18.39
N SER A 150 16.67 30.19 17.48
CA SER A 150 15.87 30.24 16.28
C SER A 150 16.10 29.01 15.37
N GLU A 151 17.37 28.65 15.14
CA GLU A 151 17.72 27.45 14.37
C GLU A 151 17.18 26.16 15.01
N ALA A 152 17.25 26.07 16.34
CA ALA A 152 16.72 24.94 17.08
C ALA A 152 15.20 24.79 16.88
N LEU A 153 14.44 25.88 17.00
CA LEU A 153 12.98 25.91 16.81
C LEU A 153 12.58 25.53 15.36
N ILE A 154 13.34 25.99 14.37
CA ILE A 154 13.12 25.63 12.96
C ILE A 154 13.26 24.12 12.74
N ASN A 155 14.24 23.48 13.37
CA ASN A 155 14.42 22.03 13.27
C ASN A 155 13.19 21.25 13.79
N THR A 156 12.63 21.69 14.92
CA THR A 156 11.40 21.07 15.45
C THR A 156 10.20 21.32 14.55
N ALA A 157 10.04 22.52 14.02
CA ALA A 157 8.96 22.82 13.08
C ALA A 157 9.00 21.91 11.84
N PHE A 158 10.18 21.68 11.26
CA PHE A 158 10.35 20.72 10.15
C PHE A 158 10.11 19.26 10.59
N GLY A 159 10.45 18.89 11.80
CA GLY A 159 10.17 17.58 12.37
C GLY A 159 8.67 17.32 12.49
N ILE A 160 7.92 18.26 13.03
CA ILE A 160 6.46 18.19 13.18
C ILE A 160 5.78 18.17 11.81
N ALA A 161 6.18 19.06 10.89
CA ALA A 161 5.63 19.11 9.54
C ALA A 161 5.84 17.79 8.79
N GLY A 162 7.05 17.21 8.87
CA GLY A 162 7.35 15.92 8.26
C GLY A 162 6.49 14.78 8.81
N SER A 163 6.30 14.73 10.13
CA SER A 163 5.45 13.75 10.79
C SER A 163 4.00 13.86 10.34
N LEU A 164 3.45 15.07 10.32
CA LEU A 164 2.07 15.33 9.90
C LEU A 164 1.82 14.83 8.46
N ILE A 165 2.70 15.19 7.53
CA ILE A 165 2.61 14.75 6.14
C ILE A 165 2.72 13.22 6.05
N ALA A 166 3.65 12.60 6.78
CA ALA A 166 3.84 11.16 6.78
C ALA A 166 2.61 10.39 7.27
N ILE A 167 1.95 10.86 8.35
CA ILE A 167 0.72 10.27 8.88
C ILE A 167 -0.41 10.33 7.85
N VAL A 168 -0.62 11.49 7.23
CA VAL A 168 -1.68 11.68 6.23
C VAL A 168 -1.45 10.76 5.02
N LEU A 169 -0.22 10.68 4.52
CA LEU A 169 0.13 9.82 3.40
C LEU A 169 -0.02 8.34 3.75
N TYR A 170 0.47 7.92 4.92
CA TYR A 170 0.33 6.55 5.40
C TYR A 170 -1.14 6.13 5.45
N ASN A 171 -1.99 6.90 6.11
CA ASN A 171 -3.42 6.61 6.22
C ASN A 171 -4.12 6.58 4.86
N SER A 172 -3.77 7.52 3.96
CA SER A 172 -4.34 7.57 2.61
C SER A 172 -3.96 6.33 1.79
N PHE A 173 -2.71 5.88 1.86
CA PHE A 173 -2.25 4.68 1.15
C PHE A 173 -2.81 3.40 1.77
N SER A 174 -2.86 3.30 3.11
CA SER A 174 -3.47 2.17 3.81
C SER A 174 -4.92 1.99 3.39
N THR A 175 -5.73 3.05 3.46
CA THR A 175 -7.15 3.01 3.04
C THR A 175 -7.30 2.60 1.57
N ARG A 176 -6.40 3.01 0.68
CA ARG A 176 -6.45 2.59 -0.73
C ARG A 176 -6.14 1.10 -0.89
N ILE A 177 -5.20 0.56 -0.13
CA ILE A 177 -4.87 -0.87 -0.13
C ILE A 177 -6.01 -1.69 0.45
N ASP A 178 -6.60 -1.26 1.56
CA ASP A 178 -7.76 -1.93 2.17
C ASP A 178 -8.95 -2.01 1.21
N ASN A 179 -9.27 -0.90 0.54
CA ASN A 179 -10.30 -0.88 -0.50
C ASN A 179 -9.96 -1.77 -1.70
N PHE A 180 -8.69 -1.92 -2.01
CA PHE A 180 -8.23 -2.78 -3.08
C PHE A 180 -8.37 -4.26 -2.70
N THR A 181 -7.99 -4.62 -1.48
CA THR A 181 -8.17 -5.96 -0.91
C THR A 181 -9.63 -6.37 -0.90
N TYR A 182 -10.50 -5.48 -0.42
CA TYR A 182 -11.95 -5.72 -0.45
C TYR A 182 -12.47 -6.07 -1.86
N LYS A 183 -11.99 -5.38 -2.89
CA LYS A 183 -12.41 -5.67 -4.27
C LYS A 183 -11.86 -6.99 -4.80
N ILE A 184 -10.67 -7.41 -4.35
CA ILE A 184 -10.13 -8.73 -4.67
C ILE A 184 -11.04 -9.80 -4.06
N ASP A 185 -11.40 -9.65 -2.79
CA ASP A 185 -12.25 -10.61 -2.07
C ASP A 185 -13.66 -10.68 -2.68
N GLU A 186 -14.26 -9.54 -3.02
CA GLU A 186 -15.55 -9.46 -3.70
C GLU A 186 -15.54 -10.19 -5.05
N ALA A 187 -14.50 -9.95 -5.85
CA ALA A 187 -14.37 -10.59 -7.15
C ALA A 187 -14.11 -12.10 -7.04
N GLY A 188 -13.30 -12.52 -6.05
CA GLY A 188 -13.02 -13.92 -5.76
C GLY A 188 -14.24 -14.68 -5.29
N PHE A 189 -15.01 -14.09 -4.39
CA PHE A 189 -16.28 -14.67 -3.94
C PHE A 189 -17.23 -14.89 -5.12
N SER A 190 -17.35 -13.90 -6.02
CA SER A 190 -18.17 -14.02 -7.23
C SER A 190 -17.69 -15.13 -8.16
N LEU A 191 -16.37 -15.32 -8.29
CA LEU A 191 -15.77 -16.39 -9.08
C LEU A 191 -16.13 -17.78 -8.52
N VAL A 192 -15.93 -17.97 -7.20
CA VAL A 192 -16.24 -19.22 -6.51
C VAL A 192 -17.72 -19.54 -6.60
N GLN A 193 -18.59 -18.55 -6.41
CA GLN A 193 -20.04 -18.73 -6.50
C GLN A 193 -20.50 -19.11 -7.90
N SER A 194 -19.92 -18.49 -8.95
CA SER A 194 -20.21 -18.83 -10.34
C SER A 194 -19.77 -20.28 -10.65
N PHE A 195 -18.60 -20.69 -10.15
CA PHE A 195 -18.13 -22.07 -10.29
C PHE A 195 -19.07 -23.08 -9.61
N ALA A 196 -19.50 -22.78 -8.39
CA ALA A 196 -20.43 -23.64 -7.65
C ALA A 196 -21.79 -23.79 -8.34
N ALA A 197 -22.24 -22.76 -9.06
CA ALA A 197 -23.50 -22.79 -9.81
C ALA A 197 -23.38 -23.58 -11.13
N THR A 198 -22.23 -23.54 -11.81
CA THR A 198 -22.00 -24.14 -13.13
C THR A 198 -21.55 -25.61 -13.02
N THR A 199 -20.87 -25.98 -11.94
CA THR A 199 -20.36 -27.35 -11.73
C THR A 199 -21.48 -28.24 -11.18
N LYS A 200 -21.77 -29.33 -11.89
CA LYS A 200 -22.73 -30.39 -11.48
C LYS A 200 -22.06 -31.38 -10.55
#